data_7ff712aaddad2a8e9b6eadfe77d0c573
#
_entry.id   7ff712aaddad2a8e9b6eadfe77d0c573
#
_cell.length_a   1.000
_cell.length_b   1.000
_cell.length_c   1.000
_cell.angle_alpha   90.00
_cell.angle_beta   90.00
_cell.angle_gamma   90.00
#
_symmetry.space_group_name_H-M   'P 1'
#
loop_
_entity.id
_entity.type
_entity.pdbx_description
1 polymer ?
#
loop_
_entity_poly.entity_id
_entity_poly.type
_entity_poly.pdbx_seq_one_letter_code
_entity_poly.pdbx_strand_id
1 'polypeptide(L)'
;MTMFFDPFRELDRVASSMLDQRQSPRLMPMDLFRDGDHYVLTADLPGVDPGSVDVDVDGQLLTIRAERSARTEDGVQWLARERGAGSYLRQLTLGKDIDTENISAHYENGVLSVMIPVAEKAKPRKIAVATAGDRKKVSA
;
A
#
# COMPACT_ATOMS: atom_id res chain seq x y z
N MET A 1 -48.61 -13.53 11.16
CA MET A 1 -47.35 -12.91 10.79
C MET A 1 -47.30 -12.63 9.32
N THR A 2 -47.25 -11.47 9.06
CA THR A 2 -47.14 -11.05 7.71
C THR A 2 -45.70 -11.02 7.31
N MET A 3 -45.39 -11.94 6.48
CA MET A 3 -44.11 -11.91 5.78
C MET A 3 -44.16 -10.81 4.75
N PHE A 4 -44.23 -9.60 5.22
CA PHE A 4 -44.01 -8.54 4.28
C PHE A 4 -42.57 -8.54 3.87
N PHE A 5 -42.36 -8.98 2.67
CA PHE A 5 -41.10 -8.79 2.01
C PHE A 5 -40.99 -7.29 1.72
N ASP A 6 -40.24 -6.60 2.55
CA ASP A 6 -39.89 -5.21 2.28
C ASP A 6 -38.58 -5.19 1.49
N PRO A 7 -38.64 -4.90 0.17
CA PRO A 7 -37.42 -4.90 -0.64
C PRO A 7 -36.41 -3.83 -0.21
N PHE A 8 -36.86 -2.82 0.52
CA PHE A 8 -35.98 -1.76 1.00
C PHE A 8 -35.26 -2.15 2.29
N ARG A 9 -35.72 -3.14 3.00
CA ARG A 9 -35.10 -3.57 4.25
C ARG A 9 -33.75 -4.23 4.05
N GLU A 10 -33.58 -4.99 2.96
CA GLU A 10 -32.29 -5.56 2.61
C GLU A 10 -31.35 -4.51 2.05
N LEU A 11 -31.87 -3.55 1.30
CA LEU A 11 -31.08 -2.41 0.85
C LEU A 11 -30.55 -1.60 2.02
N ASP A 12 -31.37 -1.39 3.05
CA ASP A 12 -30.92 -0.71 4.27
C ASP A 12 -29.83 -1.47 5.00
N ARG A 13 -29.90 -2.80 5.03
CA ARG A 13 -28.84 -3.62 5.63
C ARG A 13 -27.53 -3.50 4.85
N VAL A 14 -27.61 -3.58 3.53
CA VAL A 14 -26.44 -3.45 2.68
C VAL A 14 -25.84 -2.06 2.81
N ALA A 15 -26.68 -1.04 2.83
CA ALA A 15 -26.25 0.33 3.02
C ALA A 15 -25.61 0.54 4.39
N SER A 16 -26.19 -0.03 5.45
CA SER A 16 -25.62 0.03 6.79
C SER A 16 -24.29 -0.69 6.89
N SER A 17 -24.16 -1.84 6.27
CA SER A 17 -22.89 -2.57 6.21
C SER A 17 -21.82 -1.77 5.47
N MET A 18 -22.20 -1.12 4.39
CA MET A 18 -21.28 -0.27 3.64
C MET A 18 -20.89 0.98 4.44
N LEU A 19 -21.80 1.54 5.21
CA LEU A 19 -21.53 2.67 6.08
C LEU A 19 -20.58 2.28 7.21
N ASP A 20 -20.75 1.11 7.79
CA ASP A 20 -19.86 0.60 8.83
C ASP A 20 -18.46 0.38 8.26
N GLN A 21 -18.36 -0.11 7.05
CA GLN A 21 -17.07 -0.27 6.36
C GLN A 21 -16.38 1.06 6.07
N ARG A 22 -17.14 2.14 5.95
CA ARG A 22 -16.57 3.47 5.72
C ARG A 22 -15.86 4.06 6.93
N GLN A 23 -16.19 3.60 8.12
CA GLN A 23 -15.52 4.06 9.35
C GLN A 23 -14.19 3.39 9.58
N SER A 24 -13.98 2.22 8.99
CA SER A 24 -12.69 1.51 9.07
C SER A 24 -11.82 1.88 7.89
N PRO A 25 -10.48 1.95 8.07
CA PRO A 25 -9.57 2.17 6.95
C PRO A 25 -9.76 1.09 5.89
N ARG A 26 -9.76 1.50 4.65
CA ARG A 26 -9.88 0.58 3.52
C ARG A 26 -8.54 0.00 3.15
N LEU A 27 -8.55 -1.25 2.72
CA LEU A 27 -7.39 -1.85 2.09
C LEU A 27 -7.37 -1.46 0.62
N MET A 28 -6.18 -1.19 0.13
CA MET A 28 -5.94 -0.94 -1.28
C MET A 28 -5.35 -2.19 -1.93
N PRO A 29 -5.79 -2.56 -3.13
CA PRO A 29 -5.11 -3.63 -3.87
C PRO A 29 -3.66 -3.24 -4.13
N MET A 30 -2.75 -4.17 -3.94
CA MET A 30 -1.35 -3.90 -4.19
C MET A 30 -0.65 -5.09 -4.81
N ASP A 31 0.36 -4.80 -5.61
CA ASP A 31 1.33 -5.75 -6.09
C ASP A 31 2.67 -5.47 -5.45
N LEU A 32 3.41 -6.51 -5.16
CA LEU A 32 4.77 -6.40 -4.65
C LEU A 32 5.65 -7.37 -5.41
N PHE A 33 6.70 -6.87 -6.04
CA PHE A 33 7.62 -7.72 -6.78
C PHE A 33 9.06 -7.25 -6.59
N ARG A 34 9.98 -8.17 -6.82
CA ARG A 34 11.41 -7.86 -6.79
C ARG A 34 11.92 -7.63 -8.20
N ASP A 35 12.67 -6.55 -8.37
CA ASP A 35 13.32 -6.22 -9.62
C ASP A 35 14.78 -5.90 -9.33
N GLY A 36 15.67 -6.89 -9.55
CA GLY A 36 17.09 -6.74 -9.27
C GLY A 36 17.36 -6.47 -7.78
N ASP A 37 17.92 -5.30 -7.50
CA ASP A 37 18.35 -4.89 -6.17
C ASP A 37 17.30 -4.09 -5.41
N HIS A 38 16.06 -4.10 -5.86
CA HIS A 38 14.99 -3.39 -5.16
C HIS A 38 13.66 -4.12 -5.31
N TYR A 39 12.78 -3.81 -4.39
CA TYR A 39 11.37 -4.21 -4.47
C TYR A 39 10.55 -3.04 -4.98
N VAL A 40 9.51 -3.36 -5.71
CA VAL A 40 8.54 -2.37 -6.18
C VAL A 40 7.18 -2.76 -5.65
N LEU A 41 6.55 -1.83 -4.96
CA LEU A 41 5.18 -1.95 -4.50
C LEU A 41 4.33 -1.00 -5.33
N THR A 42 3.24 -1.51 -5.90
CA THR A 42 2.26 -0.68 -6.58
C THR A 42 0.91 -0.85 -5.88
N ALA A 43 0.25 0.25 -5.61
CA ALA A 43 -1.03 0.26 -4.92
C ALA A 43 -2.05 1.10 -5.68
N ASP A 44 -3.26 0.57 -5.80
CA ASP A 44 -4.35 1.27 -6.49
C ASP A 44 -5.03 2.24 -5.53
N LEU A 45 -4.89 3.52 -5.82
CA LEU A 45 -5.49 4.60 -5.06
C LEU A 45 -6.17 5.60 -6.00
N PRO A 46 -7.14 5.14 -6.82
CA PRO A 46 -7.77 6.03 -7.79
C PRO A 46 -8.63 7.08 -7.10
N GLY A 47 -8.47 8.31 -7.53
CA GLY A 47 -9.31 9.41 -7.05
C GLY A 47 -9.02 9.89 -5.64
N VAL A 48 -7.91 9.49 -5.02
CA VAL A 48 -7.51 10.04 -3.73
C VAL A 48 -6.99 11.45 -3.90
N ASP A 49 -7.04 12.22 -2.82
CA ASP A 49 -6.47 13.55 -2.80
C ASP A 49 -4.93 13.42 -2.82
N PRO A 50 -4.24 13.92 -3.86
CA PRO A 50 -2.79 13.67 -3.99
C PRO A 50 -1.98 14.13 -2.79
N GLY A 51 -2.38 15.23 -2.17
CA GLY A 51 -1.72 15.76 -0.98
C GLY A 51 -1.93 14.91 0.27
N SER A 52 -2.86 13.95 0.25
CA SER A 52 -3.15 13.06 1.37
C SER A 52 -2.35 11.78 1.33
N VAL A 53 -1.69 11.47 0.20
CA VAL A 53 -0.91 10.24 0.06
C VAL A 53 0.35 10.38 0.91
N ASP A 54 0.49 9.49 1.88
CA ASP A 54 1.60 9.51 2.83
C ASP A 54 2.22 8.12 2.91
N VAL A 55 3.54 8.07 2.83
CA VAL A 55 4.31 6.84 2.99
C VAL A 55 5.32 7.09 4.09
N ASP A 56 5.22 6.30 5.14
CA ASP A 56 6.02 6.46 6.34
C ASP A 56 6.72 5.17 6.70
N VAL A 57 7.93 5.29 7.23
CA VAL A 57 8.71 4.14 7.70
C VAL A 57 9.13 4.41 9.14
N ASP A 58 8.70 3.52 10.02
CA ASP A 58 9.10 3.54 11.41
C ASP A 58 9.79 2.21 11.74
N GLY A 59 11.11 2.25 11.89
CA GLY A 59 11.90 1.04 12.02
C GLY A 59 11.79 0.17 10.77
N GLN A 60 11.09 -0.95 10.89
CA GLN A 60 10.83 -1.86 9.77
C GLN A 60 9.39 -1.81 9.28
N LEU A 61 8.57 -0.95 9.87
CA LEU A 61 7.17 -0.86 9.49
C LEU A 61 6.96 0.23 8.46
N LEU A 62 6.53 -0.17 7.27
CA LEU A 62 6.12 0.73 6.20
C LEU A 62 4.61 0.94 6.30
N THR A 63 4.18 2.19 6.36
CA THR A 63 2.77 2.55 6.43
C THR A 63 2.42 3.43 5.24
N ILE A 64 1.38 3.05 4.53
CA ILE A 64 0.82 3.83 3.43
C ILE A 64 -0.56 4.31 3.86
N ARG A 65 -0.79 5.62 3.77
CA ARG A 65 -2.07 6.25 4.05
C ARG A 65 -2.49 7.12 2.89
N ALA A 66 -3.78 7.18 2.67
CA ALA A 66 -4.37 8.08 1.70
C ALA A 66 -5.81 8.36 2.06
N GLU A 67 -6.35 9.45 1.55
CA GLU A 67 -7.74 9.81 1.77
C GLU A 67 -8.42 10.13 0.44
N ARG A 68 -9.65 9.66 0.30
CA ARG A 68 -10.53 10.00 -0.79
C ARG A 68 -11.68 10.80 -0.23
N SER A 69 -11.79 12.06 -0.64
CA SER A 69 -12.88 12.90 -0.20
C SER A 69 -14.19 12.48 -0.84
N ALA A 70 -15.24 12.48 -0.05
CA ALA A 70 -16.57 12.27 -0.57
C ALA A 70 -17.03 13.53 -1.30
N ARG A 71 -17.73 13.34 -2.41
CA ARG A 71 -18.38 14.45 -3.08
C ARG A 71 -19.59 14.86 -2.24
N THR A 72 -19.54 16.07 -1.70
CA THR A 72 -20.64 16.64 -0.93
C THR A 72 -21.16 17.87 -1.66
N GLU A 73 -22.25 17.69 -2.38
CA GLU A 73 -22.94 18.81 -3.02
C GLU A 73 -24.32 18.93 -2.39
N ASP A 74 -24.66 20.13 -1.94
CA ASP A 74 -25.98 20.41 -1.36
C ASP A 74 -27.05 20.26 -2.43
N GLY A 75 -28.18 19.65 -2.05
CA GLY A 75 -29.32 19.47 -2.96
C GLY A 75 -29.18 18.29 -3.92
N VAL A 76 -28.13 17.52 -3.80
CA VAL A 76 -27.93 16.33 -4.64
C VAL A 76 -28.73 15.17 -4.09
N GLN A 77 -29.49 14.52 -4.95
CA GLN A 77 -30.20 13.29 -4.61
C GLN A 77 -29.42 12.09 -5.15
N TRP A 78 -28.85 11.28 -4.26
CA TRP A 78 -28.10 10.10 -4.65
C TRP A 78 -29.05 8.99 -5.10
N LEU A 79 -28.85 8.47 -6.30
CA LEU A 79 -29.56 7.30 -6.82
C LEU A 79 -28.76 6.03 -6.65
N ALA A 80 -27.45 6.12 -6.73
CA ALA A 80 -26.55 5.03 -6.42
C ALA A 80 -25.24 5.63 -5.87
N ARG A 81 -24.63 4.98 -4.91
CA ARG A 81 -23.42 5.46 -4.29
C ARG A 81 -22.53 4.28 -3.91
N GLU A 82 -21.72 3.86 -4.87
CA GLU A 82 -20.84 2.71 -4.73
C GLU A 82 -19.37 3.10 -4.53
N ARG A 83 -19.01 4.32 -4.97
CA ARG A 83 -17.63 4.78 -4.83
C ARG A 83 -17.32 5.06 -3.36
N GLY A 84 -16.32 4.34 -2.83
CA GLY A 84 -15.90 4.53 -1.45
C GLY A 84 -15.23 5.86 -1.22
N ALA A 85 -15.49 6.43 -0.06
CA ALA A 85 -14.78 7.60 0.44
C ALA A 85 -14.19 7.28 1.81
N GLY A 86 -13.24 8.08 2.26
CA GLY A 86 -12.61 7.92 3.57
C GLY A 86 -11.14 7.56 3.47
N SER A 87 -10.64 6.92 4.51
CA SER A 87 -9.21 6.65 4.67
C SER A 87 -8.83 5.29 4.10
N TYR A 88 -7.64 5.24 3.51
CA TYR A 88 -6.97 4.01 3.11
C TYR A 88 -5.74 3.82 3.98
N LEU A 89 -5.50 2.59 4.40
CA LEU A 89 -4.34 2.25 5.23
C LEU A 89 -3.80 0.90 4.80
N ARG A 90 -2.50 0.83 4.61
CA ARG A 90 -1.78 -0.43 4.39
C ARG A 90 -0.47 -0.40 5.14
N GLN A 91 -0.17 -1.48 5.85
CA GLN A 91 1.07 -1.61 6.60
C GLN A 91 1.79 -2.89 6.17
N LEU A 92 3.11 -2.78 6.06
CA LEU A 92 3.98 -3.88 5.70
C LEU A 92 5.19 -3.88 6.61
N THR A 93 5.53 -5.06 7.11
CA THR A 93 6.79 -5.24 7.83
C THR A 93 7.89 -5.54 6.83
N LEU A 94 8.90 -4.67 6.79
CA LEU A 94 10.04 -4.83 5.89
C LEU A 94 11.07 -5.76 6.53
N GLY A 95 11.81 -6.48 5.68
CA GLY A 95 12.91 -7.30 6.14
C GLY A 95 14.11 -6.46 6.61
N LYS A 96 15.04 -7.11 7.27
CA LYS A 96 16.26 -6.45 7.79
C LYS A 96 17.20 -5.97 6.69
N ASP A 97 17.07 -6.55 5.50
CA ASP A 97 17.96 -6.30 4.38
C ASP A 97 17.50 -5.14 3.50
N ILE A 98 16.64 -4.30 4.02
CA ILE A 98 16.07 -3.17 3.29
C ILE A 98 16.80 -1.88 3.69
N ASP A 99 17.12 -1.08 2.69
CA ASP A 99 17.64 0.27 2.88
C ASP A 99 16.47 1.24 3.09
N THR A 100 16.09 1.41 4.34
CA THR A 100 14.93 2.22 4.70
C THR A 100 15.13 3.71 4.48
N GLU A 101 16.38 4.16 4.35
CA GLU A 101 16.68 5.58 4.15
C GLU A 101 16.51 6.02 2.70
N ASN A 102 16.49 5.07 1.76
CA ASN A 102 16.41 5.36 0.34
C ASN A 102 15.13 4.85 -0.31
N ILE A 103 14.09 4.66 0.47
CA ILE A 103 12.77 4.35 -0.06
C ILE A 103 12.20 5.60 -0.75
N SER A 104 11.70 5.42 -1.96
CA SER A 104 11.07 6.50 -2.72
C SER A 104 9.66 6.12 -3.12
N ALA A 105 8.81 7.12 -3.29
CA ALA A 105 7.42 6.91 -3.66
C ALA A 105 6.99 7.92 -4.72
N HIS A 106 6.12 7.47 -5.61
CA HIS A 106 5.59 8.27 -6.69
C HIS A 106 4.12 7.93 -6.92
N TYR A 107 3.28 8.96 -6.99
CA TYR A 107 1.85 8.78 -7.24
C TYR A 107 1.47 9.38 -8.57
N GLU A 108 0.99 8.57 -9.49
CA GLU A 108 0.61 8.99 -10.84
C GLU A 108 -0.52 8.12 -11.38
N ASN A 109 -1.48 8.74 -12.03
CA ASN A 109 -2.59 8.04 -12.70
C ASN A 109 -3.37 7.10 -11.77
N GLY A 110 -3.51 7.47 -10.51
CA GLY A 110 -4.24 6.67 -9.54
C GLY A 110 -3.45 5.51 -8.96
N VAL A 111 -2.17 5.40 -9.28
CA VAL A 111 -1.30 4.33 -8.79
C VAL A 111 -0.16 4.91 -7.98
N LEU A 112 0.01 4.40 -6.77
CA LEU A 112 1.16 4.71 -5.94
C LEU A 112 2.23 3.65 -6.20
N SER A 113 3.43 4.09 -6.57
CA SER A 113 4.58 3.21 -6.74
C SER A 113 5.60 3.52 -5.66
N VAL A 114 6.01 2.51 -4.91
CA VAL A 114 7.03 2.65 -3.87
C VAL A 114 8.21 1.77 -4.24
N MET A 115 9.38 2.37 -4.34
CA MET A 115 10.62 1.65 -4.59
C MET A 115 11.37 1.43 -3.28
N ILE A 116 11.68 0.18 -2.99
CA ILE A 116 12.24 -0.24 -1.71
C ILE A 116 13.59 -0.92 -2.00
N PRO A 117 14.72 -0.21 -1.84
CA PRO A 117 16.01 -0.77 -2.17
C PRO A 117 16.47 -1.81 -1.15
N VAL A 118 17.22 -2.79 -1.64
CA VAL A 118 17.93 -3.73 -0.79
C VAL A 118 19.22 -3.05 -0.28
N ALA A 119 19.53 -3.26 0.99
CA ALA A 119 20.74 -2.69 1.59
C ALA A 119 21.99 -3.25 0.91
N GLU A 120 23.01 -2.42 0.79
CA GLU A 120 24.27 -2.82 0.13
C GLU A 120 24.86 -4.11 0.70
N LYS A 121 24.82 -4.24 2.02
CA LYS A 121 25.35 -5.43 2.71
C LYS A 121 24.57 -6.71 2.40
N ALA A 122 23.34 -6.58 1.91
CA ALA A 122 22.47 -7.71 1.58
C ALA A 122 22.48 -8.07 0.10
N LYS A 123 23.15 -7.26 -0.73
CA LYS A 123 23.25 -7.54 -2.16
C LYS A 123 24.18 -8.72 -2.41
N PRO A 124 23.91 -9.54 -3.45
CA PRO A 124 24.80 -10.62 -3.81
C PRO A 124 26.22 -10.10 -4.07
N ARG A 125 27.19 -10.76 -3.51
CA ARG A 125 28.59 -10.41 -3.70
C ARG A 125 29.30 -11.56 -4.38
N LYS A 126 30.19 -11.22 -5.27
CA LYS A 126 31.09 -12.18 -5.88
C LYS A 126 32.29 -12.39 -4.96
N ILE A 127 32.54 -13.62 -4.58
CA ILE A 127 33.67 -13.95 -3.73
C ILE A 127 34.82 -14.35 -4.64
N ALA A 128 35.95 -13.67 -4.48
CA ALA A 128 37.17 -14.03 -5.20
C ALA A 128 37.75 -15.31 -4.61
N VAL A 129 38.05 -16.26 -5.48
CA VAL A 129 38.70 -17.50 -5.07
C VAL A 129 40.21 -17.33 -5.22
N ALA A 130 40.93 -17.46 -4.11
CA ALA A 130 42.38 -17.43 -4.14
C ALA A 130 42.93 -18.79 -4.57
N THR A 131 43.96 -18.74 -5.42
CA THR A 131 44.71 -19.92 -5.77
C THR A 131 45.81 -20.18 -4.73
N ALA A 132 46.48 -21.32 -4.81
CA ALA A 132 47.55 -21.68 -3.87
C ALA A 132 48.64 -20.62 -3.77
N GLY A 133 48.94 -19.90 -4.87
CA GLY A 133 49.94 -18.81 -4.88
C GLY A 133 49.51 -17.54 -4.18
N ASP A 134 48.19 -17.36 -3.93
CA ASP A 134 47.63 -16.14 -3.36
C ASP A 134 47.21 -16.31 -1.90
N ARG A 135 47.52 -17.42 -1.28
CA ARG A 135 47.09 -17.74 0.10
C ARG A 135 47.40 -16.65 1.12
N LYS A 136 48.55 -15.99 0.96
CA LYS A 136 48.98 -14.94 1.90
C LYS A 136 48.10 -13.71 1.84
N LYS A 137 47.38 -13.51 0.74
CA LYS A 137 46.48 -12.37 0.57
C LYS A 137 45.09 -12.61 1.13
N VAL A 138 44.75 -13.85 1.48
CA VAL A 138 43.40 -14.26 1.92
C VAL A 138 43.32 -14.41 3.42
N SER A 139 44.44 -14.49 4.13
CA SER A 139 44.43 -14.52 5.59
C SER A 139 43.89 -13.21 6.15
N ALA A 140 42.83 -13.31 6.85
CA ALA A 140 42.19 -12.18 7.50
C ALA A 140 42.97 -11.74 8.74
#